data_43a29eeb1221b888e55a31cbd74ac40c
#
_entry.id   43a29eeb1221b888e55a31cbd74ac40c
#
_cell.length_a   1.000
_cell.length_b   1.000
_cell.length_c   1.000
_cell.angle_alpha   90.00
_cell.angle_beta   90.00
_cell.angle_gamma   90.00
#
_symmetry.space_group_name_H-M   'P 1'
#
loop_
_entity.id
_entity.type
_entity.pdbx_description
1 polymer ?
#
loop_
_entity_poly.entity_id
_entity_poly.type
_entity_poly.pdbx_seq_one_letter_code
_entity_poly.pdbx_strand_id
1 'polypeptide(L)'
;MGSRRWPLIGLVTIVAALLIAGTDAWAVHHFGANAATRSSPDDYLNAVACPSPARCWAVGQTASAPGGNTLSESRDPLLKQETAGHWRTVALATPGDALEAIVCPTAADCWAVGGNAAGGQAVIEHWTGGTWQLSPSPVVTGSQLDAVSCASASACWAIGGTQAQSGSTGDLVEYWNGAQWAIVTTVAGGLRPQQFSCPVAGYCLALGVRGGTAGAAAYSGGRWTAVAPPTAPSTAPAGQAAGTVPSLFGCASPVMCLAAFPGTDLVTDVWNGRTWAPVTSSKLTYPIGLTCSGGQGCWLLGMTHRYRPLALRWQQGGWASVTVPTLPHQGYLSALACGNSCWAVGGTGGTRRNGVPYTYPLIEPLA
;
A
#
# COMPACT_ATOMS: atom_id res chain seq x y z
N MET A 1 10.70 2.27 -83.39
CA MET A 1 10.68 3.38 -82.43
C MET A 1 9.90 2.88 -81.23
N GLY A 2 10.57 2.51 -80.19
CA GLY A 2 10.06 1.69 -79.13
C GLY A 2 9.41 2.48 -77.99
N SER A 3 8.24 2.08 -77.59
CA SER A 3 7.54 2.51 -76.40
C SER A 3 7.84 1.53 -75.28
N ARG A 4 8.59 1.95 -74.29
CA ARG A 4 8.84 1.18 -73.09
C ARG A 4 7.64 1.32 -72.14
N ARG A 5 6.94 0.22 -71.86
CA ARG A 5 5.98 0.05 -70.78
C ARG A 5 6.75 -0.21 -69.49
N TRP A 6 6.47 0.56 -68.42
CA TRP A 6 6.87 0.27 -67.07
C TRP A 6 5.75 -0.50 -66.37
N PRO A 7 6.05 -1.54 -65.59
CA PRO A 7 5.02 -2.31 -64.89
C PRO A 7 4.66 -1.64 -63.59
N LEU A 8 3.36 -1.55 -63.35
CA LEU A 8 2.72 -1.27 -62.09
C LEU A 8 2.87 -2.48 -61.16
N ILE A 9 3.98 -2.59 -60.46
CA ILE A 9 4.15 -3.52 -59.32
C ILE A 9 4.85 -2.74 -58.22
N GLY A 10 4.10 -2.24 -57.29
CA GLY A 10 4.69 -1.49 -56.19
C GLY A 10 3.71 -0.89 -55.15
N LEU A 11 2.43 -1.27 -55.20
CA LEU A 11 1.47 -0.65 -54.24
C LEU A 11 0.57 -1.64 -53.46
N VAL A 12 0.91 -2.94 -53.48
CA VAL A 12 0.11 -3.93 -52.71
C VAL A 12 0.85 -4.51 -51.50
N THR A 13 2.14 -4.26 -51.35
CA THR A 13 2.94 -4.84 -50.25
C THR A 13 3.10 -3.94 -49.02
N ILE A 14 2.59 -2.70 -49.03
CA ILE A 14 2.72 -1.80 -47.89
C ILE A 14 1.48 -1.81 -46.99
N VAL A 15 0.35 -2.31 -47.44
CA VAL A 15 -0.90 -2.36 -46.62
C VAL A 15 -1.00 -3.65 -45.79
N ALA A 16 -0.29 -4.70 -46.14
CA ALA A 16 -0.28 -5.96 -45.39
C ALA A 16 0.69 -5.95 -44.17
N ALA A 17 1.65 -5.03 -44.14
CA ALA A 17 2.60 -4.93 -43.02
C ALA A 17 2.13 -4.01 -41.87
N LEU A 18 1.04 -3.27 -42.09
CA LEU A 18 0.48 -2.37 -41.08
C LEU A 18 -0.72 -2.96 -40.29
N LEU A 19 -1.17 -4.15 -40.65
CA LEU A 19 -2.26 -4.84 -39.94
C LEU A 19 -1.79 -5.99 -39.03
N ILE A 20 -0.49 -6.27 -38.98
CA ILE A 20 0.08 -7.27 -38.05
C ILE A 20 0.79 -6.62 -36.84
N ALA A 21 0.97 -5.29 -36.84
CA ALA A 21 1.58 -4.56 -35.72
C ALA A 21 0.56 -4.10 -34.66
N GLY A 22 -0.68 -4.52 -34.73
CA GLY A 22 -1.76 -4.05 -33.87
C GLY A 22 -2.25 -5.04 -32.81
N THR A 23 -1.72 -6.26 -32.73
CA THR A 23 -2.22 -7.27 -31.79
C THR A 23 -1.21 -7.79 -30.78
N ASP A 24 0.04 -7.39 -30.84
CA ASP A 24 1.08 -7.89 -29.93
C ASP A 24 1.62 -6.85 -28.93
N ALA A 25 1.01 -5.67 -28.83
CA ALA A 25 1.39 -4.67 -27.83
C ALA A 25 0.80 -4.95 -26.44
N TRP A 26 0.08 -6.07 -26.26
CA TRP A 26 -0.38 -6.58 -24.96
C TRP A 26 0.39 -7.82 -24.52
N ALA A 27 1.49 -8.12 -25.17
CA ALA A 27 2.40 -9.12 -24.69
C ALA A 27 3.04 -8.63 -23.41
N VAL A 28 2.33 -8.87 -22.31
CA VAL A 28 2.87 -9.41 -21.11
C VAL A 28 4.23 -8.80 -20.72
N HIS A 29 4.22 -7.59 -20.17
CA HIS A 29 5.27 -7.25 -19.23
C HIS A 29 5.04 -8.08 -17.97
N HIS A 30 5.16 -9.40 -18.07
CA HIS A 30 5.52 -10.21 -16.95
C HIS A 30 6.89 -9.72 -16.53
N PHE A 31 6.95 -8.87 -15.52
CA PHE A 31 8.15 -8.69 -14.72
C PHE A 31 8.40 -9.97 -13.90
N GLY A 32 8.13 -11.12 -14.54
CA GLY A 32 8.68 -12.38 -14.15
C GLY A 32 10.17 -12.28 -14.39
N ALA A 33 10.92 -12.05 -13.34
CA ALA A 33 12.34 -12.36 -13.27
C ALA A 33 13.20 -11.81 -14.44
N ASN A 34 12.95 -10.60 -14.91
CA ASN A 34 14.02 -9.87 -15.58
C ASN A 34 15.00 -9.45 -14.49
N ALA A 35 15.95 -10.34 -14.30
CA ALA A 35 17.05 -10.32 -13.36
C ALA A 35 18.03 -9.14 -13.51
N ALA A 36 17.54 -7.98 -13.87
CA ALA A 36 18.37 -6.78 -13.96
C ALA A 36 18.55 -6.08 -12.60
N THR A 37 17.76 -6.42 -11.60
CA THR A 37 18.05 -6.05 -10.22
C THR A 37 18.15 -7.34 -9.43
N ARG A 38 19.35 -7.66 -8.93
CA ARG A 38 19.57 -8.76 -8.00
C ARG A 38 18.71 -8.51 -6.76
N SER A 39 17.47 -8.99 -6.76
CA SER A 39 16.72 -9.15 -5.54
C SER A 39 17.34 -10.29 -4.78
N SER A 40 17.71 -10.06 -3.54
CA SER A 40 18.11 -11.14 -2.65
C SER A 40 16.92 -12.08 -2.46
N PRO A 41 17.16 -13.40 -2.33
CA PRO A 41 16.13 -14.28 -1.84
C PRO A 41 15.74 -13.80 -0.43
N ASP A 42 14.43 -13.71 -0.18
CA ASP A 42 13.79 -13.22 1.05
C ASP A 42 13.47 -11.72 1.09
N ASP A 43 13.50 -11.05 -0.08
CA ASP A 43 12.97 -9.71 -0.27
C ASP A 43 11.45 -9.73 -0.40
N TYR A 44 10.75 -8.79 0.22
CA TYR A 44 9.32 -8.54 -0.01
C TYR A 44 8.94 -7.07 0.16
N LEU A 45 7.84 -6.69 -0.46
CA LEU A 45 7.34 -5.32 -0.46
C LEU A 45 6.05 -5.23 0.37
N ASN A 46 6.00 -4.22 1.24
CA ASN A 46 4.89 -3.98 2.16
C ASN A 46 3.92 -2.93 1.63
N ALA A 47 4.45 -1.86 1.02
CA ALA A 47 3.64 -0.73 0.59
C ALA A 47 4.14 -0.11 -0.71
N VAL A 48 3.25 0.60 -1.40
CA VAL A 48 3.54 1.32 -2.64
C VAL A 48 2.80 2.66 -2.66
N ALA A 49 3.43 3.70 -3.20
CA ALA A 49 2.82 5.01 -3.42
C ALA A 49 3.21 5.56 -4.79
N CYS A 50 2.24 6.11 -5.52
CA CYS A 50 2.43 6.71 -6.84
C CYS A 50 2.06 8.19 -6.82
N PRO A 51 3.00 9.09 -6.44
CA PRO A 51 2.74 10.53 -6.36
C PRO A 51 2.56 11.20 -7.71
N SER A 52 2.97 10.55 -8.77
CA SER A 52 2.75 11.00 -10.15
C SER A 52 2.57 9.81 -11.09
N PRO A 53 1.99 10.03 -12.27
CA PRO A 53 1.80 8.97 -13.27
C PRO A 53 3.08 8.27 -13.72
N ALA A 54 4.20 8.97 -13.65
CA ALA A 54 5.50 8.53 -14.16
C ALA A 54 6.47 8.15 -13.03
N ARG A 55 6.01 8.07 -11.80
CA ARG A 55 6.86 7.71 -10.66
C ARG A 55 6.07 7.04 -9.56
N CYS A 56 6.47 5.84 -9.20
CA CYS A 56 6.01 5.14 -8.00
C CYS A 56 7.22 4.76 -7.14
N TRP A 57 6.94 4.59 -5.86
CA TRP A 57 7.87 4.08 -4.87
C TRP A 57 7.26 2.86 -4.20
N ALA A 58 8.04 1.82 -3.99
CA ALA A 58 7.63 0.65 -3.22
C ALA A 58 8.65 0.39 -2.12
N VAL A 59 8.16 0.09 -0.92
CA VAL A 59 8.98 -0.12 0.27
C VAL A 59 8.71 -1.49 0.89
N GLY A 60 9.69 -1.99 1.61
CA GLY A 60 9.61 -3.28 2.26
C GLY A 60 10.91 -3.61 2.99
N GLN A 61 11.30 -4.87 2.92
CA GLN A 61 12.50 -5.36 3.59
C GLN A 61 13.17 -6.47 2.78
N THR A 62 14.45 -6.64 3.02
CA THR A 62 15.27 -7.74 2.53
C THR A 62 15.91 -8.48 3.71
N ALA A 63 16.03 -9.79 3.64
CA ALA A 63 16.75 -10.55 4.65
C ALA A 63 18.25 -10.56 4.34
N SER A 64 19.06 -10.21 5.32
CA SER A 64 20.51 -9.99 5.14
C SER A 64 21.36 -11.25 5.13
N ALA A 65 20.82 -12.45 5.38
CA ALA A 65 21.63 -13.68 5.45
C ALA A 65 21.00 -14.87 4.73
N PRO A 66 21.65 -15.45 3.73
CA PRO A 66 21.28 -16.76 3.21
C PRO A 66 21.67 -17.84 4.22
N GLY A 67 20.71 -18.41 4.93
CA GLY A 67 20.89 -19.61 5.74
C GLY A 67 20.97 -19.42 7.24
N GLY A 68 20.53 -18.31 7.78
CA GLY A 68 20.44 -18.08 9.24
C GLY A 68 19.18 -18.69 9.85
N ASN A 69 19.30 -19.10 11.10
CA ASN A 69 18.21 -19.55 11.95
C ASN A 69 17.17 -18.41 12.09
N THR A 70 15.90 -18.66 11.87
CA THR A 70 14.78 -17.73 11.73
C THR A 70 14.50 -16.75 12.89
N LEU A 71 15.35 -16.68 13.90
CA LEU A 71 15.15 -15.84 15.08
C LEU A 71 16.15 -14.67 15.21
N SER A 72 17.06 -14.47 14.26
CA SER A 72 18.10 -13.42 14.32
C SER A 72 18.46 -12.87 12.93
N GLU A 73 17.50 -12.80 12.01
CA GLU A 73 17.77 -12.21 10.70
C GLU A 73 17.75 -10.67 10.83
N SER A 74 18.90 -10.04 10.55
CA SER A 74 18.91 -8.61 10.32
C SER A 74 18.12 -8.35 9.03
N ARG A 75 17.18 -7.45 9.10
CA ARG A 75 16.39 -7.00 7.96
C ARG A 75 16.93 -5.66 7.53
N ASP A 76 17.14 -5.49 6.23
CA ASP A 76 17.53 -4.21 5.67
C ASP A 76 16.36 -3.59 4.94
N PRO A 77 16.23 -2.26 4.93
CA PRO A 77 15.14 -1.60 4.23
C PRO A 77 15.26 -1.83 2.73
N LEU A 78 14.16 -2.19 2.10
CA LEU A 78 14.04 -2.31 0.66
C LEU A 78 13.24 -1.13 0.11
N LEU A 79 13.87 -0.36 -0.75
CA LEU A 79 13.21 0.72 -1.48
C LEU A 79 13.39 0.51 -2.98
N LYS A 80 12.28 0.54 -3.72
CA LYS A 80 12.29 0.49 -5.18
C LYS A 80 11.63 1.72 -5.76
N GLN A 81 12.17 2.20 -6.87
CA GLN A 81 11.63 3.30 -7.66
C GLN A 81 11.20 2.82 -9.03
N GLU A 82 10.01 3.18 -9.43
CA GLU A 82 9.52 3.04 -10.80
C GLU A 82 9.83 4.32 -11.58
N THR A 83 10.33 4.15 -12.82
CA THR A 83 10.50 5.23 -13.79
C THR A 83 10.31 4.66 -15.19
N ALA A 84 9.35 5.21 -15.92
CA ALA A 84 9.03 4.81 -17.29
C ALA A 84 8.78 3.29 -17.47
N GLY A 85 8.05 2.69 -16.54
CA GLY A 85 7.70 1.26 -16.55
C GLY A 85 8.78 0.33 -15.99
N HIS A 86 9.91 0.86 -15.49
CA HIS A 86 11.01 0.08 -14.95
C HIS A 86 11.23 0.33 -13.46
N TRP A 87 11.31 -0.75 -12.69
CA TRP A 87 11.60 -0.71 -11.26
C TRP A 87 13.08 -0.94 -10.99
N ARG A 88 13.68 -0.11 -10.14
CA ARG A 88 15.07 -0.24 -9.69
C ARG A 88 15.16 -0.14 -8.18
N THR A 89 16.07 -0.85 -7.57
CA THR A 89 16.38 -0.70 -6.15
C THR A 89 17.14 0.59 -5.92
N VAL A 90 16.76 1.32 -4.89
CA VAL A 90 17.42 2.55 -4.42
C VAL A 90 18.06 2.25 -3.08
N ALA A 91 19.34 2.58 -2.94
CA ALA A 91 20.05 2.40 -1.69
C ALA A 91 19.57 3.45 -0.65
N LEU A 92 19.34 3.00 0.56
CA LEU A 92 19.12 3.82 1.73
C LEU A 92 20.38 3.80 2.61
N ALA A 93 20.61 4.87 3.34
CA ALA A 93 21.76 5.00 4.23
C ALA A 93 21.55 4.29 5.58
N THR A 94 20.34 3.88 5.89
CA THR A 94 19.93 3.32 7.18
C THR A 94 20.00 1.79 7.15
N PRO A 95 20.95 1.14 7.81
CA PRO A 95 21.01 -0.32 7.87
C PRO A 95 20.09 -0.89 8.95
N GLY A 96 19.61 -2.11 8.74
CA GLY A 96 18.98 -2.93 9.79
C GLY A 96 17.51 -2.65 10.07
N ASP A 97 16.80 -1.94 9.19
CA ASP A 97 15.43 -1.50 9.41
C ASP A 97 14.49 -1.97 8.28
N ALA A 98 13.27 -2.36 8.64
CA ALA A 98 12.20 -2.64 7.69
C ALA A 98 11.38 -1.38 7.44
N LEU A 99 10.91 -1.16 6.20
CA LEU A 99 9.94 -0.13 5.87
C LEU A 99 8.55 -0.76 5.70
N GLU A 100 7.58 -0.26 6.46
CA GLU A 100 6.23 -0.83 6.51
C GLU A 100 5.22 -0.04 5.67
N ALA A 101 5.35 1.28 5.63
CA ALA A 101 4.43 2.13 4.91
C ALA A 101 5.12 3.29 4.19
N ILE A 102 4.47 3.80 3.15
CA ILE A 102 4.92 4.96 2.39
C ILE A 102 3.73 5.83 1.98
N VAL A 103 3.91 7.14 2.04
CA VAL A 103 2.97 8.13 1.52
C VAL A 103 3.72 9.25 0.82
N CYS A 104 3.14 9.79 -0.23
CA CYS A 104 3.70 10.94 -0.96
C CYS A 104 2.64 12.03 -1.08
N PRO A 105 2.67 13.06 -0.23
CA PRO A 105 1.80 14.23 -0.42
C PRO A 105 2.06 14.97 -1.73
N THR A 106 3.29 14.92 -2.23
CA THR A 106 3.65 15.45 -3.57
C THR A 106 4.70 14.57 -4.25
N ALA A 107 4.97 14.78 -5.52
CA ALA A 107 6.03 14.06 -6.24
C ALA A 107 7.46 14.36 -5.73
N ALA A 108 7.62 15.47 -5.03
CA ALA A 108 8.89 15.88 -4.45
C ALA A 108 8.98 15.68 -2.93
N ASP A 109 7.93 15.13 -2.32
CA ASP A 109 7.85 14.95 -0.88
C ASP A 109 7.17 13.60 -0.57
N CYS A 110 7.94 12.64 -0.07
CA CYS A 110 7.44 11.33 0.36
C CYS A 110 8.04 10.95 1.71
N TRP A 111 7.25 10.24 2.48
CA TRP A 111 7.62 9.72 3.78
C TRP A 111 7.48 8.20 3.78
N ALA A 112 8.53 7.51 4.17
CA ALA A 112 8.49 6.07 4.41
C ALA A 112 8.80 5.81 5.88
N VAL A 113 8.03 4.95 6.51
CA VAL A 113 8.13 4.66 7.93
C VAL A 113 8.27 3.18 8.20
N GLY A 114 8.89 2.85 9.32
CA GLY A 114 9.11 1.47 9.72
C GLY A 114 9.78 1.35 11.08
N GLY A 115 10.56 0.31 11.27
CA GLY A 115 11.28 0.12 12.52
C GLY A 115 12.29 -1.01 12.46
N ASN A 116 13.14 -1.04 13.46
CA ASN A 116 14.18 -2.03 13.61
C ASN A 116 13.63 -3.31 14.23
N ALA A 117 13.68 -4.42 13.48
CA ALA A 117 13.25 -5.74 13.95
C ALA A 117 14.01 -6.26 15.17
N ALA A 118 15.21 -5.71 15.47
CA ALA A 118 16.03 -6.10 16.61
C ALA A 118 15.72 -5.33 17.92
N GLY A 119 14.54 -4.69 18.02
CA GLY A 119 14.15 -3.92 19.21
C GLY A 119 14.77 -2.52 19.24
N GLY A 120 15.10 -1.96 18.10
CA GLY A 120 15.62 -0.61 17.93
C GLY A 120 14.57 0.49 18.11
N GLN A 121 14.55 1.42 17.21
CA GLN A 121 13.66 2.59 17.22
C GLN A 121 12.85 2.64 15.92
N ALA A 122 11.77 3.39 15.93
CA ALA A 122 11.05 3.78 14.73
C ALA A 122 11.97 4.50 13.75
N VAL A 123 11.78 4.23 12.46
CA VAL A 123 12.55 4.80 11.35
C VAL A 123 11.62 5.60 10.47
N ILE A 124 12.07 6.79 10.10
CA ILE A 124 11.38 7.66 9.15
C ILE A 124 12.37 8.11 8.09
N GLU A 125 12.12 7.73 6.85
CA GLU A 125 12.86 8.18 5.67
C GLU A 125 12.06 9.26 4.94
N HIS A 126 12.74 10.32 4.51
CA HIS A 126 12.15 11.47 3.83
C HIS A 126 12.75 11.67 2.45
N TRP A 127 11.90 11.67 1.41
CA TRP A 127 12.26 12.07 0.06
C TRP A 127 12.02 13.57 -0.15
N THR A 128 13.05 14.32 -0.48
CA THR A 128 12.98 15.77 -0.69
C THR A 128 13.10 16.19 -2.16
N GLY A 129 12.71 15.29 -3.07
CA GLY A 129 12.76 15.53 -4.52
C GLY A 129 14.06 15.12 -5.21
N GLY A 130 15.11 14.83 -4.45
CA GLY A 130 16.43 14.43 -4.99
C GLY A 130 17.01 13.17 -4.36
N THR A 131 16.92 13.07 -3.04
CA THR A 131 17.48 11.97 -2.25
C THR A 131 16.56 11.58 -1.10
N TRP A 132 16.64 10.32 -0.69
CA TRP A 132 16.09 9.84 0.57
C TRP A 132 17.07 10.11 1.70
N GLN A 133 16.56 10.58 2.83
CA GLN A 133 17.35 10.92 4.01
C GLN A 133 16.62 10.49 5.27
N LEU A 134 17.36 10.00 6.25
CA LEU A 134 16.82 9.71 7.57
C LEU A 134 16.30 11.01 8.20
N SER A 135 15.03 11.01 8.59
CA SER A 135 14.41 12.10 9.33
C SER A 135 14.43 11.77 10.83
N PRO A 136 14.88 12.69 11.68
CA PRO A 136 14.83 12.47 13.11
C PRO A 136 13.40 12.22 13.58
N SER A 137 13.19 11.11 14.29
CA SER A 137 11.96 10.77 15.01
C SER A 137 12.22 10.86 16.52
N PRO A 138 11.20 11.11 17.34
CA PRO A 138 11.34 10.99 18.80
C PRO A 138 11.86 9.61 19.20
N VAL A 139 12.83 9.60 20.12
CA VAL A 139 13.46 8.35 20.58
C VAL A 139 12.55 7.58 21.50
N VAL A 140 12.01 6.46 21.03
CA VAL A 140 11.24 5.48 21.82
C VAL A 140 11.84 4.10 21.59
N THR A 141 12.46 3.54 22.62
CA THR A 141 13.10 2.22 22.52
C THR A 141 12.08 1.13 22.24
N GLY A 142 12.38 0.24 21.30
CA GLY A 142 11.52 -0.86 20.90
C GLY A 142 10.28 -0.43 20.12
N SER A 143 10.30 0.78 19.53
CA SER A 143 9.19 1.27 18.72
C SER A 143 9.34 0.92 17.25
N GLN A 144 8.21 0.82 16.58
CA GLN A 144 8.09 0.79 15.12
C GLN A 144 6.88 1.61 14.68
N LEU A 145 6.89 2.07 13.45
CA LEU A 145 5.78 2.74 12.79
C LEU A 145 5.23 1.84 11.68
N ASP A 146 3.93 1.59 11.71
CA ASP A 146 3.26 0.63 10.82
C ASP A 146 2.48 1.32 9.70
N ALA A 147 2.12 2.60 9.89
CA ALA A 147 1.39 3.37 8.89
C ALA A 147 1.74 4.86 8.94
N VAL A 148 1.61 5.52 7.79
CA VAL A 148 1.79 6.97 7.65
C VAL A 148 0.75 7.53 6.67
N SER A 149 0.20 8.70 6.98
CA SER A 149 -0.71 9.43 6.10
C SER A 149 -0.54 10.93 6.26
N CYS A 150 -0.61 11.67 5.16
CA CYS A 150 -0.37 13.11 5.14
C CYS A 150 -1.58 13.88 4.63
N ALA A 151 -2.00 14.88 5.37
CA ALA A 151 -2.97 15.87 4.93
C ALA A 151 -2.32 16.95 4.05
N SER A 152 -1.01 17.15 4.17
CA SER A 152 -0.18 18.04 3.35
C SER A 152 1.30 17.73 3.59
N ALA A 153 2.20 18.36 2.83
CA ALA A 153 3.64 18.28 3.07
C ALA A 153 4.10 18.75 4.47
N SER A 154 3.29 19.52 5.17
CA SER A 154 3.54 20.02 6.52
C SER A 154 2.65 19.41 7.60
N ALA A 155 1.85 18.40 7.28
CA ALA A 155 0.94 17.77 8.23
C ALA A 155 0.80 16.29 7.91
N CYS A 156 1.67 15.48 8.51
CA CYS A 156 1.63 14.03 8.41
C CYS A 156 1.46 13.37 9.78
N TRP A 157 0.85 12.21 9.77
CA TRP A 157 0.63 11.39 10.95
C TRP A 157 1.23 10.02 10.72
N ALA A 158 2.00 9.53 11.67
CA ALA A 158 2.51 8.17 11.69
C ALA A 158 2.02 7.46 12.95
N ILE A 159 1.67 6.19 12.80
CA ILE A 159 1.21 5.34 13.91
C ILE A 159 1.97 4.03 13.94
N GLY A 160 2.09 3.51 15.14
CA GLY A 160 2.74 2.23 15.36
C GLY A 160 2.61 1.78 16.81
N GLY A 161 3.58 1.01 17.26
CA GLY A 161 3.56 0.47 18.61
C GLY A 161 4.96 0.37 19.21
N THR A 162 5.00 -0.06 20.47
CA THR A 162 6.22 -0.40 21.16
C THR A 162 6.22 -1.88 21.53
N GLN A 163 7.36 -2.55 21.41
CA GLN A 163 7.49 -3.97 21.78
C GLN A 163 7.25 -4.25 23.28
N ALA A 164 7.34 -3.22 24.13
CA ALA A 164 7.07 -3.35 25.56
C ALA A 164 5.61 -3.69 25.90
N GLN A 165 4.72 -3.53 24.94
CA GLN A 165 3.29 -3.83 25.07
C GLN A 165 2.91 -4.87 23.99
N SER A 166 3.07 -6.13 24.28
CA SER A 166 2.82 -7.24 23.36
C SER A 166 1.52 -7.05 22.55
N GLY A 167 1.67 -6.66 21.27
CA GLY A 167 0.60 -6.70 20.29
C GLY A 167 -0.30 -5.47 20.17
N SER A 168 -0.01 -4.31 20.76
CA SER A 168 -0.84 -3.12 20.59
C SER A 168 -0.30 -2.17 19.53
N THR A 169 -0.76 -2.32 18.30
CA THR A 169 -0.72 -1.24 17.31
C THR A 169 -1.48 -0.02 17.84
N GLY A 170 -0.90 1.17 17.70
CA GLY A 170 -1.59 2.42 18.05
C GLY A 170 -1.23 3.05 19.40
N ASP A 171 -0.21 2.53 20.09
CA ASP A 171 0.32 3.15 21.32
C ASP A 171 1.31 4.28 21.03
N LEU A 172 1.89 4.32 19.82
CA LEU A 172 2.76 5.37 19.34
C LEU A 172 2.06 6.15 18.22
N VAL A 173 1.92 7.45 18.42
CA VAL A 173 1.43 8.38 17.41
C VAL A 173 2.42 9.52 17.30
N GLU A 174 2.90 9.76 16.08
CA GLU A 174 3.77 10.88 15.78
C GLU A 174 3.12 11.81 14.78
N TYR A 175 3.38 13.10 14.92
CA TYR A 175 2.89 14.15 14.02
C TYR A 175 4.04 15.00 13.50
N TRP A 176 4.08 15.14 12.17
CA TRP A 176 4.94 16.07 11.45
C TRP A 176 4.24 17.42 11.30
N ASN A 177 4.84 18.47 11.81
CA ASN A 177 4.28 19.82 11.79
C ASN A 177 4.87 20.73 10.71
N GLY A 178 5.61 20.14 9.75
CA GLY A 178 6.36 20.87 8.72
C GLY A 178 7.81 21.18 9.09
N ALA A 179 8.22 20.92 10.34
CA ALA A 179 9.59 21.17 10.82
C ALA A 179 10.19 19.97 11.56
N GLN A 180 9.39 19.25 12.34
CA GLN A 180 9.84 18.10 13.13
C GLN A 180 8.70 17.13 13.41
N TRP A 181 9.05 15.86 13.62
CA TRP A 181 8.16 14.85 14.18
C TRP A 181 8.08 15.01 15.71
N ALA A 182 6.90 14.84 16.27
CA ALA A 182 6.66 14.90 17.71
C ALA A 182 5.61 13.87 18.13
N ILE A 183 5.81 13.26 19.30
CA ILE A 183 4.83 12.32 19.86
C ILE A 183 3.55 13.07 20.23
N VAL A 184 2.42 12.49 19.83
CA VAL A 184 1.08 12.95 20.19
C VAL A 184 0.53 12.03 21.28
N THR A 185 0.31 12.59 22.45
CA THR A 185 -0.13 11.80 23.62
C THR A 185 -1.63 11.54 23.64
N THR A 186 -2.43 12.31 22.91
CA THR A 186 -3.89 12.16 22.89
C THR A 186 -4.47 12.52 21.53
N VAL A 187 -5.29 11.63 21.01
CA VAL A 187 -6.16 11.88 19.85
C VAL A 187 -7.61 11.85 20.36
N ALA A 188 -8.36 12.94 20.15
CA ALA A 188 -9.79 13.12 20.45
C ALA A 188 -10.39 12.19 21.52
N GLY A 189 -10.28 12.58 22.77
CA GLY A 189 -10.93 11.87 23.89
C GLY A 189 -10.37 10.49 24.17
N GLY A 190 -9.05 10.30 24.00
CA GLY A 190 -8.37 9.05 24.34
C GLY A 190 -8.54 7.97 23.26
N LEU A 191 -8.77 8.34 22.00
CA LEU A 191 -8.69 7.40 20.89
C LEU A 191 -7.24 6.93 20.74
N ARG A 192 -7.05 5.62 20.68
CA ARG A 192 -5.81 4.95 20.28
C ARG A 192 -5.97 4.57 18.80
N PRO A 193 -5.45 5.36 17.86
CA PRO A 193 -5.67 5.12 16.45
C PRO A 193 -4.87 3.92 15.99
N GLN A 194 -5.48 3.13 15.13
CA GLN A 194 -4.86 1.99 14.44
C GLN A 194 -4.77 2.23 12.94
N GLN A 195 -5.56 3.15 12.42
CA GLN A 195 -5.59 3.51 11.01
C GLN A 195 -5.87 4.99 10.84
N PHE A 196 -5.19 5.61 9.87
CA PHE A 196 -5.42 6.98 9.43
C PHE A 196 -5.63 7.02 7.92
N SER A 197 -6.45 7.98 7.49
CA SER A 197 -6.50 8.39 6.09
C SER A 197 -6.73 9.89 5.98
N CYS A 198 -5.86 10.56 5.25
CA CYS A 198 -5.87 12.01 5.05
C CYS A 198 -6.06 12.31 3.55
N PRO A 199 -7.30 12.36 3.03
CA PRO A 199 -7.58 12.48 1.60
C PRO A 199 -7.28 13.86 1.01
N VAL A 200 -7.29 14.89 1.84
CA VAL A 200 -7.04 16.30 1.43
C VAL A 200 -6.34 17.07 2.53
N ALA A 201 -5.72 18.18 2.17
CA ALA A 201 -5.10 19.09 3.12
C ALA A 201 -6.09 19.52 4.22
N GLY A 202 -5.64 19.44 5.47
CA GLY A 202 -6.40 19.87 6.63
C GLY A 202 -7.52 18.94 7.09
N TYR A 203 -7.68 17.76 6.47
CA TYR A 203 -8.65 16.75 6.90
C TYR A 203 -8.03 15.36 7.00
N CYS A 204 -8.23 14.68 8.12
CA CYS A 204 -7.96 13.26 8.29
C CYS A 204 -9.11 12.60 9.05
N LEU A 205 -9.26 11.29 8.84
CA LEU A 205 -10.14 10.45 9.64
C LEU A 205 -9.30 9.32 10.23
N ALA A 206 -9.44 9.10 11.54
CA ALA A 206 -8.76 8.07 12.31
C ALA A 206 -9.76 7.05 12.83
N LEU A 207 -9.42 5.78 12.72
CA LEU A 207 -10.12 4.66 13.33
C LEU A 207 -9.21 3.96 14.32
N GLY A 208 -9.78 3.46 15.41
CA GLY A 208 -9.01 2.79 16.46
C GLY A 208 -9.87 2.37 17.62
N VAL A 209 -9.27 2.29 18.79
CA VAL A 209 -9.94 1.84 20.03
C VAL A 209 -10.06 2.99 21.01
N ARG A 210 -11.25 3.13 21.63
CA ARG A 210 -11.53 4.04 22.72
C ARG A 210 -12.26 3.31 23.84
N GLY A 211 -11.67 3.25 25.04
CA GLY A 211 -12.28 2.55 26.16
C GLY A 211 -12.60 1.07 25.90
N GLY A 212 -11.78 0.39 25.10
CA GLY A 212 -11.97 -1.03 24.77
C GLY A 212 -12.95 -1.32 23.63
N THR A 213 -13.52 -0.29 22.98
CA THR A 213 -14.45 -0.43 21.86
C THR A 213 -13.95 0.34 20.64
N ALA A 214 -14.49 0.04 19.45
CA ALA A 214 -14.18 0.80 18.25
C ALA A 214 -14.50 2.28 18.44
N GLY A 215 -13.60 3.12 18.00
CA GLY A 215 -13.72 4.57 18.05
C GLY A 215 -13.27 5.22 16.76
N ALA A 216 -13.73 6.43 16.52
CA ALA A 216 -13.29 7.24 15.39
C ALA A 216 -13.12 8.71 15.78
N ALA A 217 -12.25 9.41 15.03
CA ALA A 217 -12.04 10.85 15.20
C ALA A 217 -11.72 11.48 13.84
N ALA A 218 -12.26 12.66 13.59
CA ALA A 218 -11.97 13.48 12.44
C ALA A 218 -11.06 14.66 12.83
N TYR A 219 -10.00 14.86 12.06
CA TYR A 219 -9.15 16.04 12.14
C TYR A 219 -9.63 17.08 11.16
N SER A 220 -9.93 18.27 11.66
CA SER A 220 -10.34 19.41 10.84
C SER A 220 -10.09 20.70 11.63
N GLY A 221 -9.66 21.76 10.92
CA GLY A 221 -9.37 23.04 11.57
C GLY A 221 -8.29 22.97 12.66
N GLY A 222 -7.28 22.12 12.48
CA GLY A 222 -6.15 21.98 13.40
C GLY A 222 -6.42 21.14 14.66
N ARG A 223 -7.56 20.47 14.76
CA ARG A 223 -7.92 19.67 15.95
C ARG A 223 -8.64 18.37 15.59
N TRP A 224 -8.53 17.40 16.48
CA TRP A 224 -9.29 16.16 16.43
C TRP A 224 -10.64 16.30 17.15
N THR A 225 -11.69 15.78 16.53
CA THR A 225 -13.05 15.72 17.09
C THR A 225 -13.55 14.29 17.00
N ALA A 226 -14.12 13.77 18.08
CA ALA A 226 -14.70 12.43 18.07
C ALA A 226 -15.91 12.37 17.12
N VAL A 227 -15.96 11.30 16.33
CA VAL A 227 -17.10 10.98 15.45
C VAL A 227 -17.54 9.54 15.71
N ALA A 228 -18.70 9.16 15.18
CA ALA A 228 -19.16 7.77 15.27
C ALA A 228 -18.21 6.84 14.50
N PRO A 229 -17.82 5.68 15.06
CA PRO A 229 -17.06 4.67 14.31
C PRO A 229 -17.95 3.92 13.30
N PRO A 230 -17.36 3.25 12.29
CA PRO A 230 -18.09 2.31 11.47
C PRO A 230 -18.59 1.13 12.33
N THR A 231 -19.67 0.50 11.90
CA THR A 231 -20.35 -0.56 12.66
C THR A 231 -20.01 -1.92 12.07
N ALA A 232 -19.32 -2.76 12.83
CA ALA A 232 -19.09 -4.13 12.40
C ALA A 232 -20.42 -4.86 12.11
N PRO A 233 -20.51 -5.62 11.00
CA PRO A 233 -21.72 -6.31 10.66
C PRO A 233 -22.10 -7.37 11.73
N SER A 234 -23.39 -7.56 11.96
CA SER A 234 -23.92 -8.60 12.88
C SER A 234 -23.58 -10.02 12.44
N THR A 235 -23.16 -10.20 11.17
CA THR A 235 -22.73 -11.47 10.58
C THR A 235 -21.22 -11.71 10.70
N ALA A 236 -20.49 -10.86 11.46
CA ALA A 236 -19.08 -11.08 11.73
C ALA A 236 -18.85 -12.49 12.31
N PRO A 237 -17.75 -13.18 11.93
CA PRO A 237 -17.42 -14.48 12.48
C PRO A 237 -17.42 -14.48 14.01
N ALA A 238 -17.83 -15.59 14.63
CA ALA A 238 -17.80 -15.76 16.07
C ALA A 238 -16.39 -15.45 16.60
N GLY A 239 -16.25 -14.37 17.40
CA GLY A 239 -14.95 -13.84 17.87
C GLY A 239 -14.66 -12.39 17.46
N GLN A 240 -15.34 -11.84 16.46
CA GLN A 240 -15.34 -10.41 16.20
C GLN A 240 -16.52 -9.75 16.93
N ALA A 241 -16.26 -9.25 18.11
CA ALA A 241 -17.27 -8.59 18.93
C ALA A 241 -17.79 -7.31 18.24
N ALA A 242 -19.03 -6.93 18.56
CA ALA A 242 -19.55 -5.60 18.25
C ALA A 242 -18.56 -4.56 18.79
N GLY A 243 -18.04 -3.67 17.92
CA GLY A 243 -16.99 -2.72 18.28
C GLY A 243 -15.59 -3.07 17.76
N THR A 244 -15.47 -4.03 16.86
CA THR A 244 -14.21 -4.34 16.18
C THR A 244 -13.82 -3.21 15.23
N VAL A 245 -12.55 -2.82 15.25
CA VAL A 245 -11.98 -1.89 14.27
C VAL A 245 -11.89 -2.61 12.91
N PRO A 246 -12.26 -1.96 11.79
CA PRO A 246 -12.14 -2.58 10.47
C PRO A 246 -10.70 -2.95 10.15
N SER A 247 -10.50 -3.98 9.35
CA SER A 247 -9.15 -4.42 8.98
C SER A 247 -8.47 -3.46 8.01
N LEU A 248 -9.24 -2.80 7.15
CA LEU A 248 -8.74 -1.84 6.16
C LEU A 248 -9.61 -0.59 6.14
N PHE A 249 -8.93 0.53 5.89
CA PHE A 249 -9.57 1.83 5.88
C PHE A 249 -8.89 2.78 4.90
N GLY A 250 -9.67 3.59 4.17
CA GLY A 250 -9.15 4.60 3.26
C GLY A 250 -10.21 5.62 2.86
N CYS A 251 -9.79 6.85 2.61
CA CYS A 251 -10.65 7.95 2.18
C CYS A 251 -10.22 8.50 0.82
N ALA A 252 -11.16 8.67 -0.09
CA ALA A 252 -10.97 9.40 -1.33
C ALA A 252 -11.29 10.90 -1.18
N SER A 253 -12.11 11.25 -0.19
CA SER A 253 -12.46 12.64 0.14
C SER A 253 -12.97 12.72 1.58
N PRO A 254 -13.16 13.93 2.16
CA PRO A 254 -13.76 14.09 3.49
C PRO A 254 -15.17 13.51 3.66
N VAL A 255 -15.87 13.29 2.56
CA VAL A 255 -17.24 12.75 2.52
C VAL A 255 -17.31 11.38 1.85
N MET A 256 -16.17 10.73 1.61
CA MET A 256 -16.10 9.42 0.99
C MET A 256 -14.92 8.63 1.57
N CYS A 257 -15.19 7.86 2.61
CA CYS A 257 -14.25 6.89 3.16
C CYS A 257 -14.89 5.50 3.18
N LEU A 258 -14.06 4.50 3.09
CA LEU A 258 -14.45 3.10 3.12
C LEU A 258 -13.75 2.40 4.29
N ALA A 259 -14.52 1.65 5.06
CA ALA A 259 -14.03 0.80 6.14
C ALA A 259 -14.42 -0.64 5.83
N ALA A 260 -13.45 -1.52 5.65
CA ALA A 260 -13.67 -2.90 5.23
C ALA A 260 -13.50 -3.87 6.40
N PHE A 261 -14.48 -4.74 6.59
CA PHE A 261 -14.50 -5.78 7.60
C PHE A 261 -14.37 -7.15 6.94
N PRO A 262 -13.42 -7.99 7.38
CA PRO A 262 -13.31 -9.36 6.87
C PRO A 262 -14.49 -10.21 7.36
N GLY A 263 -14.89 -11.17 6.53
CA GLY A 263 -15.99 -12.07 6.85
C GLY A 263 -16.15 -13.16 5.79
N THR A 264 -17.24 -13.90 5.84
CA THR A 264 -17.62 -14.82 4.75
C THR A 264 -17.85 -14.07 3.45
N ASP A 265 -18.36 -12.85 3.58
CA ASP A 265 -18.46 -11.85 2.54
C ASP A 265 -17.86 -10.54 3.06
N LEU A 266 -17.26 -9.76 2.17
CA LEU A 266 -16.75 -8.45 2.51
C LEU A 266 -17.91 -7.50 2.84
N VAL A 267 -17.90 -6.95 4.03
CA VAL A 267 -18.76 -5.83 4.39
C VAL A 267 -17.94 -4.56 4.38
N THR A 268 -18.47 -3.55 3.74
CA THR A 268 -17.84 -2.23 3.66
C THR A 268 -18.81 -1.19 4.20
N ASP A 269 -18.38 -0.44 5.21
CA ASP A 269 -19.09 0.77 5.63
C ASP A 269 -18.56 1.97 4.86
N VAL A 270 -19.50 2.82 4.41
CA VAL A 270 -19.21 4.02 3.65
C VAL A 270 -19.50 5.25 4.50
N TRP A 271 -18.50 6.10 4.65
CA TRP A 271 -18.60 7.40 5.30
C TRP A 271 -19.08 8.48 4.32
N ASN A 272 -20.11 9.22 4.67
CA ASN A 272 -20.66 10.29 3.85
C ASN A 272 -20.32 11.72 4.38
N GLY A 273 -19.35 11.83 5.28
CA GLY A 273 -18.99 13.07 5.96
C GLY A 273 -19.69 13.28 7.30
N ARG A 274 -20.70 12.46 7.64
CA ARG A 274 -21.48 12.56 8.88
C ARG A 274 -21.76 11.21 9.54
N THR A 275 -22.14 10.23 8.75
CA THR A 275 -22.52 8.89 9.23
C THR A 275 -21.92 7.81 8.36
N TRP A 276 -21.83 6.61 8.93
CA TRP A 276 -21.47 5.40 8.21
C TRP A 276 -22.74 4.68 7.75
N ALA A 277 -22.67 4.08 6.56
CA ALA A 277 -23.74 3.24 6.01
C ALA A 277 -23.13 1.94 5.45
N PRO A 278 -23.63 0.75 5.83
CA PRO A 278 -23.11 -0.51 5.34
C PRO A 278 -23.50 -0.72 3.87
N VAL A 279 -22.54 -1.22 3.09
CA VAL A 279 -22.74 -1.72 1.73
C VAL A 279 -22.26 -3.15 1.70
N THR A 280 -23.19 -4.06 1.52
CA THR A 280 -22.81 -5.45 1.31
C THR A 280 -22.26 -5.66 -0.05
N SER A 281 -21.17 -6.39 -0.16
CA SER A 281 -20.94 -6.98 -1.30
C SER A 281 -19.86 -7.68 -1.73
N SER A 282 -19.09 -8.41 -1.65
CA SER A 282 -18.37 -9.14 -2.70
C SER A 282 -17.86 -10.50 -2.24
N LYS A 283 -17.60 -11.34 -3.21
CA LYS A 283 -17.00 -12.68 -3.03
C LYS A 283 -15.55 -12.62 -2.53
N LEU A 284 -15.12 -11.50 -1.91
CA LEU A 284 -13.81 -11.33 -1.34
C LEU A 284 -13.86 -11.65 0.14
N THR A 285 -13.10 -12.65 0.54
CA THR A 285 -13.11 -13.18 1.92
C THR A 285 -11.98 -12.58 2.75
N TYR A 286 -10.81 -12.38 2.13
CA TYR A 286 -9.61 -11.90 2.82
C TYR A 286 -9.17 -10.56 2.21
N PRO A 287 -9.66 -9.42 2.71
CA PRO A 287 -9.17 -8.11 2.29
C PRO A 287 -7.74 -7.92 2.80
N ILE A 288 -6.85 -7.42 1.93
CA ILE A 288 -5.42 -7.28 2.20
C ILE A 288 -4.99 -5.82 2.16
N GLY A 289 -5.44 -5.06 1.17
CA GLY A 289 -5.06 -3.67 0.98
C GLY A 289 -6.19 -2.82 0.42
N LEU A 290 -6.39 -1.64 0.99
CA LEU A 290 -7.34 -0.64 0.51
C LEU A 290 -6.61 0.67 0.29
N THR A 291 -6.67 1.19 -0.92
CA THR A 291 -6.17 2.52 -1.24
C THR A 291 -7.27 3.37 -1.84
N CYS A 292 -7.28 4.64 -1.47
CA CYS A 292 -8.21 5.62 -2.02
C CYS A 292 -7.45 6.87 -2.42
N SER A 293 -7.84 7.48 -3.54
CA SER A 293 -7.34 8.79 -3.96
C SER A 293 -8.45 9.61 -4.58
N GLY A 294 -8.39 10.92 -4.45
CA GLY A 294 -9.43 11.84 -4.94
C GLY A 294 -9.66 11.79 -6.45
N GLY A 295 -8.66 11.36 -7.23
CA GLY A 295 -8.75 11.30 -8.69
C GLY A 295 -9.09 9.92 -9.25
N GLN A 296 -8.75 8.84 -8.52
CA GLN A 296 -8.88 7.46 -9.00
C GLN A 296 -9.97 6.65 -8.28
N GLY A 297 -10.55 7.22 -7.21
CA GLY A 297 -11.48 6.51 -6.35
C GLY A 297 -10.80 5.55 -5.38
N CYS A 298 -11.51 4.51 -4.97
CA CYS A 298 -10.98 3.50 -4.05
C CYS A 298 -10.78 2.15 -4.75
N TRP A 299 -9.72 1.47 -4.35
CA TRP A 299 -9.35 0.15 -4.82
C TRP A 299 -9.09 -0.76 -3.63
N LEU A 300 -9.58 -1.97 -3.72
CA LEU A 300 -9.41 -2.99 -2.70
C LEU A 300 -8.74 -4.21 -3.31
N LEU A 301 -7.72 -4.68 -2.65
CA LEU A 301 -7.00 -5.90 -2.98
C LEU A 301 -7.29 -6.96 -1.92
N GLY A 302 -7.42 -8.21 -2.34
CA GLY A 302 -7.61 -9.30 -1.42
C GLY A 302 -7.64 -10.65 -2.10
N MET A 303 -8.13 -11.66 -1.39
CA MET A 303 -8.27 -13.02 -1.90
C MET A 303 -9.71 -13.53 -1.73
N THR A 304 -10.12 -14.35 -2.68
CA THR A 304 -11.36 -15.12 -2.58
C THR A 304 -11.22 -16.26 -1.54
N HIS A 305 -12.31 -16.90 -1.17
CA HIS A 305 -12.31 -18.11 -0.32
C HIS A 305 -11.45 -19.26 -0.86
N ARG A 306 -11.09 -19.23 -2.16
CA ARG A 306 -10.18 -20.19 -2.79
C ARG A 306 -8.75 -19.69 -2.89
N TYR A 307 -8.40 -18.66 -2.11
CA TYR A 307 -7.08 -18.03 -2.09
C TYR A 307 -6.60 -17.53 -3.48
N ARG A 308 -7.55 -17.10 -4.32
CA ARG A 308 -7.22 -16.45 -5.59
C ARG A 308 -7.21 -14.95 -5.40
N PRO A 309 -6.18 -14.25 -5.89
CA PRO A 309 -6.11 -12.80 -5.81
C PRO A 309 -7.29 -12.17 -6.56
N LEU A 310 -7.82 -11.11 -5.99
CA LEU A 310 -8.93 -10.34 -6.54
C LEU A 310 -8.70 -8.86 -6.24
N ALA A 311 -8.82 -8.02 -7.26
CA ALA A 311 -8.87 -6.58 -7.10
C ALA A 311 -10.29 -6.09 -7.39
N LEU A 312 -10.72 -5.11 -6.61
CA LEU A 312 -12.03 -4.48 -6.73
C LEU A 312 -11.84 -2.97 -6.83
N ARG A 313 -12.64 -2.33 -7.65
CA ARG A 313 -12.71 -0.88 -7.75
C ARG A 313 -14.07 -0.38 -7.27
N TRP A 314 -14.07 0.65 -6.47
CA TRP A 314 -15.30 1.29 -6.01
C TRP A 314 -15.92 2.14 -7.13
N GLN A 315 -17.12 1.80 -7.54
CA GLN A 315 -17.86 2.48 -8.61
C GLN A 315 -19.34 2.51 -8.30
N GLN A 316 -19.99 3.64 -8.52
CA GLN A 316 -21.45 3.79 -8.42
C GLN A 316 -22.07 3.25 -7.13
N GLY A 317 -21.34 3.40 -6.00
CA GLY A 317 -21.83 2.95 -4.70
C GLY A 317 -21.64 1.46 -4.41
N GLY A 318 -20.80 0.75 -5.19
CA GLY A 318 -20.48 -0.67 -4.99
C GLY A 318 -19.10 -1.05 -5.50
N TRP A 319 -18.72 -2.30 -5.27
CA TRP A 319 -17.47 -2.87 -5.73
C TRP A 319 -17.62 -3.58 -7.08
N ALA A 320 -16.79 -3.21 -8.04
CA ALA A 320 -16.65 -3.88 -9.33
C ALA A 320 -15.33 -4.65 -9.41
N SER A 321 -15.37 -5.89 -9.90
CA SER A 321 -14.17 -6.70 -10.07
C SER A 321 -13.26 -6.17 -11.17
N VAL A 322 -11.97 -6.19 -10.93
CA VAL A 322 -10.91 -5.84 -11.87
C VAL A 322 -10.05 -7.06 -12.13
N THR A 323 -9.58 -7.19 -13.36
CA THR A 323 -8.69 -8.30 -13.73
C THR A 323 -7.35 -8.15 -13.02
N VAL A 324 -6.94 -9.19 -12.32
CA VAL A 324 -5.61 -9.32 -11.71
C VAL A 324 -4.80 -10.28 -12.56
N PRO A 325 -3.54 -9.98 -12.89
CA PRO A 325 -2.66 -10.93 -13.57
C PRO A 325 -2.56 -12.26 -12.83
N THR A 326 -2.29 -13.33 -13.56
CA THR A 326 -2.01 -14.64 -12.95
C THR A 326 -0.69 -14.56 -12.21
N LEU A 327 -0.75 -14.66 -10.87
CA LEU A 327 0.47 -14.62 -10.07
C LEU A 327 1.31 -15.88 -10.25
N PRO A 328 2.64 -15.77 -10.14
CA PRO A 328 3.53 -16.93 -10.07
C PRO A 328 3.16 -17.85 -8.90
N HIS A 329 3.66 -19.07 -8.91
CA HIS A 329 3.44 -20.03 -7.83
C HIS A 329 3.78 -19.41 -6.46
N GLN A 330 2.85 -19.54 -5.50
CA GLN A 330 2.98 -18.97 -4.14
C GLN A 330 3.13 -17.43 -4.10
N GLY A 331 2.72 -16.73 -5.17
CA GLY A 331 2.69 -15.27 -5.18
C GLY A 331 1.53 -14.73 -4.33
N TYR A 332 1.80 -13.68 -3.57
CA TYR A 332 0.83 -12.91 -2.83
C TYR A 332 1.02 -11.41 -3.08
N LEU A 333 -0.03 -10.64 -2.89
CA LEU A 333 0.00 -9.19 -2.98
C LEU A 333 -0.28 -8.61 -1.59
N SER A 334 0.43 -7.55 -1.20
CA SER A 334 0.34 -6.91 0.12
C SER A 334 -0.25 -5.51 0.07
N ALA A 335 0.00 -4.77 -1.01
CA ALA A 335 -0.49 -3.41 -1.17
C ALA A 335 -0.73 -3.05 -2.62
N LEU A 336 -1.48 -1.99 -2.84
CA LEU A 336 -1.69 -1.42 -4.16
C LEU A 336 -1.70 0.12 -4.11
N ALA A 337 -1.27 0.74 -5.20
CA ALA A 337 -1.43 2.18 -5.43
C ALA A 337 -1.73 2.46 -6.90
N CYS A 338 -2.49 3.52 -7.12
CA CYS A 338 -2.89 3.96 -8.46
C CYS A 338 -2.42 5.38 -8.72
N GLY A 339 -1.71 5.54 -9.82
CA GLY A 339 -1.49 6.81 -10.49
C GLY A 339 -2.25 6.81 -11.82
N ASN A 340 -1.59 7.00 -12.96
CA ASN A 340 -2.19 6.71 -14.28
C ASN A 340 -2.36 5.20 -14.50
N SER A 341 -1.45 4.40 -13.96
CA SER A 341 -1.55 2.94 -13.87
C SER A 341 -1.62 2.54 -12.41
N CYS A 342 -2.28 1.41 -12.14
CA CYS A 342 -2.30 0.83 -10.82
C CYS A 342 -1.21 -0.23 -10.70
N TRP A 343 -0.52 -0.23 -9.58
CA TRP A 343 0.51 -1.21 -9.25
C TRP A 343 0.16 -1.94 -7.97
N ALA A 344 0.23 -3.26 -7.99
CA ALA A 344 0.15 -4.07 -6.80
C ALA A 344 1.53 -4.65 -6.48
N VAL A 345 1.89 -4.65 -5.21
CA VAL A 345 3.18 -5.14 -4.73
C VAL A 345 2.99 -6.23 -3.69
N GLY A 346 4.00 -7.08 -3.53
CA GLY A 346 3.97 -8.18 -2.57
C GLY A 346 5.21 -9.05 -2.69
N GLY A 347 5.03 -10.37 -2.62
CA GLY A 347 6.09 -11.34 -2.74
C GLY A 347 5.68 -12.61 -3.48
N THR A 348 6.63 -13.30 -4.04
CA THR A 348 6.47 -14.65 -4.57
C THR A 348 7.52 -15.54 -3.92
N GLY A 349 7.08 -16.67 -3.40
CA GLY A 349 7.94 -17.57 -2.65
C GLY A 349 8.05 -18.95 -3.28
N GLY A 350 8.96 -19.75 -2.73
CA GLY A 350 9.15 -21.13 -3.08
C GLY A 350 10.07 -21.81 -2.09
N THR A 351 10.42 -23.06 -2.38
CA THR A 351 11.38 -23.83 -1.58
C THR A 351 12.56 -24.17 -2.46
N ARG A 352 13.77 -23.86 -2.01
CA ARG A 352 15.01 -24.26 -2.69
C ARG A 352 15.17 -25.79 -2.64
N ARG A 353 16.03 -26.34 -3.50
CA ARG A 353 16.33 -27.78 -3.52
C ARG A 353 16.84 -28.33 -2.18
N ASN A 354 17.41 -27.48 -1.33
CA ASN A 354 17.87 -27.82 0.02
C ASN A 354 16.78 -27.66 1.10
N GLY A 355 15.52 -27.42 0.72
CA GLY A 355 14.40 -27.25 1.65
C GLY A 355 14.26 -25.86 2.27
N VAL A 356 15.14 -24.93 1.96
CA VAL A 356 15.08 -23.55 2.51
C VAL A 356 14.04 -22.74 1.73
N PRO A 357 13.05 -22.13 2.40
CA PRO A 357 12.12 -21.22 1.75
C PRO A 357 12.83 -19.97 1.23
N TYR A 358 12.26 -19.33 0.23
CA TYR A 358 12.72 -18.03 -0.27
C TYR A 358 11.53 -17.19 -0.71
N THR A 359 11.70 -15.87 -0.71
CA THR A 359 10.71 -14.91 -1.21
C THR A 359 11.40 -13.88 -2.09
N TYR A 360 10.79 -13.56 -3.23
CA TYR A 360 11.22 -12.45 -4.09
C TYR A 360 10.15 -11.37 -4.11
N PRO A 361 10.51 -10.09 -4.24
CA PRO A 361 9.53 -9.02 -4.37
C PRO A 361 8.75 -9.21 -5.67
N LEU A 362 7.43 -9.06 -5.56
CA LEU A 362 6.49 -9.12 -6.66
C LEU A 362 5.92 -7.73 -6.90
N ILE A 363 5.90 -7.30 -8.15
CA ILE A 363 5.30 -6.03 -8.57
C ILE A 363 4.51 -6.30 -9.84
N GLU A 364 3.20 -6.07 -9.80
CA GLU A 364 2.29 -6.39 -10.90
C GLU A 364 1.47 -5.16 -11.29
N PRO A 365 1.36 -4.84 -12.58
CA PRO A 365 0.41 -3.83 -13.05
C PRO A 365 -1.02 -4.39 -12.95
N LEU A 366 -1.95 -3.55 -12.56
CA LEU A 366 -3.38 -3.84 -12.61
C LEU A 366 -4.00 -3.15 -13.82
N ALA A 367 -4.79 -3.87 -14.59
CA ALA A 367 -5.41 -3.38 -15.81
C ALA A 367 -6.65 -2.50 -15.55
#